data_5279d347249c33a7d65aeeb84d9df540
#
_entry.id   5279d347249c33a7d65aeeb84d9df540
#
_cell.length_a   1.000
_cell.length_b   1.000
_cell.length_c   1.000
_cell.angle_alpha   90.00
_cell.angle_beta   90.00
_cell.angle_gamma   90.00
#
_symmetry.space_group_name_H-M   'P 1'
#
loop_
_entity.id
_entity.type
_entity.pdbx_description
1 polymer ?
#
loop_
_entity_poly.entity_id
_entity_poly.type
_entity_poly.pdbx_seq_one_letter_code
_entity_poly.pdbx_strand_id
1 'polypeptide(L)'
;MAGNDNSRRIALFVGGLFVIAITMIAVIYVATRRPVVVVVPQPGGEAAGLPGAAAGPSATGEAAAAAAPLPQISQVRLDKLPATDDPLDAAWDQIATVEIPLDMQQTAAPMLEQKTVAKINLQAAHDSQQFVWRLSWEQPEPSYKSNVAQFSDAVAIQFPMKDGAPYTMGGPDMPVSMMYWKALWQKDIDEGFQDVTSVYPNSWYDLYWFAKGTGPQPVSSAFDDPAARQYLTGVSTGNPMSTIDRKQPVQELAAHGFGSSTDIPNSPVTARGAWKEGRWYVLFSRPNDSVDPLIKRFFENPEQQMLALAVWDGAAQNRGGRKHITNWIPMRIEK
;
A
#
# COMPACT_ATOMS: atom_id res chain seq x y z
N MET A 1 4.61 39.97 65.02
CA MET A 1 4.22 38.68 64.40
C MET A 1 2.92 38.90 63.57
N ALA A 2 3.00 39.59 62.45
CA ALA A 2 1.80 39.89 61.63
C ALA A 2 2.01 39.70 60.13
N GLY A 3 2.99 38.86 59.74
CA GLY A 3 3.40 38.70 58.34
C GLY A 3 2.88 37.42 57.62
N ASN A 4 2.14 36.53 58.29
CA ASN A 4 1.91 35.18 57.72
C ASN A 4 0.45 34.94 57.24
N ASP A 5 -0.47 35.86 57.46
CA ASP A 5 -1.87 35.67 57.11
C ASP A 5 -2.22 36.13 55.67
N ASN A 6 -1.56 37.16 55.15
CA ASN A 6 -1.76 37.63 53.79
C ASN A 6 -1.25 36.65 52.74
N SER A 7 -0.11 35.95 52.98
CA SER A 7 0.44 34.98 52.06
C SER A 7 -0.43 33.72 51.93
N ARG A 8 -1.05 33.31 53.01
CA ARG A 8 -2.03 32.21 52.99
C ARG A 8 -3.31 32.55 52.25
N ARG A 9 -3.83 33.80 52.41
CA ARG A 9 -5.02 34.24 51.70
C ARG A 9 -4.78 34.40 50.22
N ILE A 10 -3.60 34.87 49.79
CA ILE A 10 -3.21 34.97 48.38
C ILE A 10 -3.05 33.56 47.77
N ALA A 11 -2.40 32.60 48.45
CA ALA A 11 -2.25 31.22 48.01
C ALA A 11 -3.60 30.52 47.84
N LEU A 12 -4.54 30.71 48.74
CA LEU A 12 -5.90 30.16 48.64
C LEU A 12 -6.70 30.79 47.49
N PHE A 13 -6.53 32.08 47.22
CA PHE A 13 -7.22 32.78 46.14
C PHE A 13 -6.69 32.39 44.77
N VAL A 14 -5.36 32.23 44.61
CA VAL A 14 -4.70 31.73 43.39
C VAL A 14 -5.04 30.27 43.13
N GLY A 15 -5.01 29.42 44.15
CA GLY A 15 -5.41 28.01 44.07
C GLY A 15 -6.87 27.83 43.66
N GLY A 16 -7.79 28.65 44.22
CA GLY A 16 -9.20 28.62 43.84
C GLY A 16 -9.47 29.04 42.39
N LEU A 17 -8.77 30.07 41.89
CA LEU A 17 -8.84 30.49 40.47
C LEU A 17 -8.33 29.42 39.51
N PHE A 18 -7.27 28.67 39.90
CA PHE A 18 -6.71 27.59 39.08
C PHE A 18 -7.67 26.38 38.97
N VAL A 19 -8.34 26.01 40.08
CA VAL A 19 -9.36 24.96 40.09
C VAL A 19 -10.58 25.36 39.26
N ILE A 20 -11.03 26.59 39.31
CA ILE A 20 -12.15 27.08 38.50
C ILE A 20 -11.77 27.09 36.99
N ALA A 21 -10.55 27.46 36.64
CA ALA A 21 -10.08 27.45 35.26
C ALA A 21 -10.01 26.04 34.69
N ILE A 22 -9.48 25.06 35.47
CA ILE A 22 -9.44 23.66 35.06
C ILE A 22 -10.84 23.09 34.88
N THR A 23 -11.77 23.40 35.79
CA THR A 23 -13.16 22.93 35.71
C THR A 23 -13.88 23.52 34.49
N MET A 24 -13.69 24.83 34.20
CA MET A 24 -14.22 25.43 32.98
C MET A 24 -13.66 24.82 31.71
N ILE A 25 -12.35 24.55 31.63
CA ILE A 25 -11.73 23.90 30.49
C ILE A 25 -12.30 22.48 30.33
N ALA A 26 -12.48 21.73 31.40
CA ALA A 26 -13.07 20.40 31.36
C ALA A 26 -14.53 20.42 30.88
N VAL A 27 -15.33 21.39 31.34
CA VAL A 27 -16.73 21.56 30.93
C VAL A 27 -16.82 21.96 29.46
N ILE A 28 -15.97 22.89 28.98
CA ILE A 28 -15.90 23.26 27.58
C ILE A 28 -15.47 22.08 26.72
N TYR A 29 -14.49 21.29 27.16
CA TYR A 29 -14.00 20.11 26.45
C TYR A 29 -15.08 19.01 26.33
N VAL A 30 -15.89 18.79 27.36
CA VAL A 30 -17.01 17.84 27.32
C VAL A 30 -18.17 18.39 26.48
N ALA A 31 -18.47 19.69 26.56
CA ALA A 31 -19.57 20.29 25.83
C ALA A 31 -19.30 20.46 24.32
N THR A 32 -18.01 20.53 23.90
CA THR A 32 -17.63 20.64 22.48
C THR A 32 -17.47 19.30 21.78
N ARG A 33 -17.41 18.18 22.50
CA ARG A 33 -17.47 16.85 21.88
C ARG A 33 -18.90 16.55 21.44
N ARG A 34 -19.25 16.92 20.23
CA ARG A 34 -20.41 16.33 19.56
C ARG A 34 -20.11 14.85 19.35
N PRO A 35 -20.97 13.92 19.84
CA PRO A 35 -20.81 12.53 19.49
C PRO A 35 -20.87 12.43 17.96
N VAL A 36 -19.84 11.87 17.33
CA VAL A 36 -19.93 11.45 15.94
C VAL A 36 -20.92 10.29 15.94
N VAL A 37 -22.15 10.59 15.53
CA VAL A 37 -23.16 9.55 15.28
C VAL A 37 -22.73 8.86 14.00
N VAL A 38 -22.03 7.74 14.14
CA VAL A 38 -21.85 6.80 13.04
C VAL A 38 -23.22 6.16 12.82
N VAL A 39 -23.93 6.64 11.81
CA VAL A 39 -25.16 5.97 11.34
C VAL A 39 -24.71 4.68 10.67
N VAL A 40 -24.77 3.58 11.40
CA VAL A 40 -24.65 2.24 10.84
C VAL A 40 -26.00 1.96 10.15
N PRO A 41 -26.05 1.71 8.84
CA PRO A 41 -27.30 1.33 8.20
C PRO A 41 -27.78 -0.01 8.78
N GLN A 42 -28.92 -0.02 9.43
CA GLN A 42 -29.58 -1.28 9.85
C GLN A 42 -30.16 -1.98 8.61
N PRO A 43 -29.98 -3.27 8.45
CA PRO A 43 -30.66 -4.03 7.40
C PRO A 43 -32.12 -4.27 7.83
N GLY A 44 -33.05 -3.64 7.18
CA GLY A 44 -34.49 -3.91 7.35
C GLY A 44 -35.34 -2.67 7.63
N GLY A 45 -35.47 -1.78 6.66
CA GLY A 45 -36.49 -0.74 6.63
C GLY A 45 -36.97 -0.60 5.21
N GLU A 46 -38.27 -0.83 4.95
CA GLU A 46 -38.91 -0.69 3.65
C GLU A 46 -38.64 0.71 3.07
N ALA A 47 -38.07 0.74 1.85
CA ALA A 47 -37.83 1.96 1.10
C ALA A 47 -39.19 2.51 0.58
N ALA A 48 -39.58 3.69 1.10
CA ALA A 48 -40.60 4.49 0.47
C ALA A 48 -40.19 4.89 -0.94
N GLY A 49 -41.02 4.56 -1.91
CA GLY A 49 -40.74 4.67 -3.33
C GLY A 49 -40.47 6.10 -3.81
N LEU A 50 -39.40 6.25 -4.57
CA LEU A 50 -39.19 7.34 -5.51
C LEU A 50 -39.74 6.91 -6.90
N PRO A 51 -40.39 7.78 -7.66
CA PRO A 51 -41.02 7.38 -8.91
C PRO A 51 -40.04 7.24 -10.06
N GLY A 52 -40.06 6.10 -10.69
CA GLY A 52 -39.85 5.92 -12.12
C GLY A 52 -38.45 6.18 -12.68
N ALA A 53 -37.54 5.21 -12.54
CA ALA A 53 -36.51 4.99 -13.56
C ALA A 53 -36.99 3.83 -14.45
N ALA A 54 -37.21 4.12 -15.72
CA ALA A 54 -37.62 3.15 -16.73
C ALA A 54 -36.64 1.99 -16.82
N ALA A 55 -37.14 0.77 -16.78
CA ALA A 55 -36.38 -0.44 -17.06
C ALA A 55 -35.81 -0.37 -18.48
N GLY A 56 -34.48 -0.27 -18.60
CA GLY A 56 -33.79 -0.48 -19.86
C GLY A 56 -33.91 -1.95 -20.28
N PRO A 57 -33.79 -2.26 -21.58
CA PRO A 57 -34.01 -3.60 -22.11
C PRO A 57 -33.01 -4.59 -21.54
N SER A 58 -33.49 -5.73 -21.07
CA SER A 58 -32.71 -6.91 -20.74
C SER A 58 -31.78 -7.24 -21.89
N ALA A 59 -30.48 -7.10 -21.67
CA ALA A 59 -29.50 -7.63 -22.59
C ALA A 59 -29.61 -9.16 -22.53
N THR A 60 -30.15 -9.72 -23.60
CA THR A 60 -30.12 -11.17 -23.92
C THR A 60 -28.65 -11.58 -23.90
N GLY A 61 -28.36 -12.59 -23.06
CA GLY A 61 -27.00 -13.08 -22.82
C GLY A 61 -26.33 -13.54 -24.11
N GLU A 62 -25.37 -12.78 -24.51
CA GLU A 62 -24.24 -13.27 -25.30
C GLU A 62 -23.37 -14.08 -24.33
N ALA A 63 -23.30 -15.39 -24.55
CA ALA A 63 -22.51 -16.29 -23.75
C ALA A 63 -21.07 -15.77 -23.75
N ALA A 64 -20.63 -15.25 -22.60
CA ALA A 64 -19.25 -14.88 -22.42
C ALA A 64 -18.40 -16.11 -22.78
N ALA A 65 -17.58 -15.98 -23.82
CA ALA A 65 -16.61 -17.00 -24.19
C ALA A 65 -15.86 -17.36 -22.91
N ALA A 66 -15.86 -18.66 -22.54
CA ALA A 66 -15.21 -19.13 -21.33
C ALA A 66 -13.76 -18.67 -21.36
N ALA A 67 -13.40 -17.78 -20.41
CA ALA A 67 -12.04 -17.30 -20.28
C ALA A 67 -11.11 -18.50 -20.20
N ALA A 68 -10.01 -18.50 -20.96
CA ALA A 68 -9.03 -19.57 -20.90
C ALA A 68 -8.59 -19.76 -19.44
N PRO A 69 -8.41 -21.02 -19.00
CA PRO A 69 -7.99 -21.28 -17.63
C PRO A 69 -6.65 -20.55 -17.36
N LEU A 70 -6.54 -19.89 -16.20
CA LEU A 70 -5.30 -19.25 -15.79
C LEU A 70 -4.19 -20.31 -15.66
N PRO A 71 -2.95 -19.98 -16.04
CA PRO A 71 -1.84 -20.92 -15.94
C PRO A 71 -1.56 -21.27 -14.48
N GLN A 72 -1.03 -22.46 -14.24
CA GLN A 72 -0.53 -22.84 -12.92
C GLN A 72 0.90 -22.35 -12.73
N ILE A 73 1.20 -21.77 -11.57
CA ILE A 73 2.53 -21.33 -11.18
C ILE A 73 3.23 -22.44 -10.41
N SER A 74 4.47 -22.79 -10.78
CA SER A 74 5.38 -23.56 -9.95
C SER A 74 6.32 -22.61 -9.20
N GLN A 75 6.28 -22.66 -7.87
CA GLN A 75 7.31 -22.10 -7.00
C GLN A 75 8.46 -23.09 -6.96
N VAL A 76 9.41 -22.95 -7.89
CA VAL A 76 10.47 -23.92 -8.12
C VAL A 76 11.45 -23.92 -6.96
N ARG A 77 11.83 -25.12 -6.50
CA ARG A 77 12.89 -25.25 -5.50
C ARG A 77 14.26 -25.23 -6.17
N LEU A 78 15.14 -24.39 -5.67
CA LEU A 78 16.53 -24.27 -6.13
C LEU A 78 17.49 -24.42 -4.95
N ASP A 79 18.70 -24.96 -5.21
CA ASP A 79 19.77 -24.99 -4.22
C ASP A 79 20.36 -23.59 -3.99
N LYS A 80 20.30 -22.74 -5.02
CA LYS A 80 20.75 -21.35 -4.97
C LYS A 80 19.83 -20.49 -5.83
N LEU A 81 19.27 -19.46 -5.23
CA LEU A 81 18.45 -18.48 -5.93
C LEU A 81 19.31 -17.53 -6.80
N PRO A 82 18.71 -16.91 -7.85
CA PRO A 82 19.24 -15.69 -8.45
C PRO A 82 19.48 -14.60 -7.40
N ALA A 83 20.27 -13.59 -7.73
CA ALA A 83 20.47 -12.44 -6.85
C ALA A 83 19.12 -11.82 -6.44
N THR A 84 18.91 -11.61 -5.13
CA THR A 84 17.61 -11.13 -4.59
C THR A 84 17.54 -9.61 -4.53
N ASP A 85 18.60 -8.93 -4.91
CA ASP A 85 18.75 -7.48 -5.04
C ASP A 85 18.96 -7.01 -6.49
N ASP A 86 19.06 -7.97 -7.44
CA ASP A 86 19.17 -7.68 -8.88
C ASP A 86 18.05 -8.37 -9.67
N PRO A 87 16.98 -7.64 -10.06
CA PRO A 87 15.92 -8.21 -10.88
C PRO A 87 16.36 -8.52 -12.33
N LEU A 88 17.57 -8.11 -12.73
CA LEU A 88 18.14 -8.33 -14.07
C LEU A 88 19.21 -9.42 -14.09
N ASP A 89 19.44 -10.12 -12.98
CA ASP A 89 20.38 -11.25 -12.93
C ASP A 89 20.02 -12.29 -14.01
N ALA A 90 21.00 -12.67 -14.81
CA ALA A 90 20.83 -13.65 -15.90
C ALA A 90 20.42 -15.04 -15.39
N ALA A 91 20.65 -15.37 -14.11
CA ALA A 91 20.20 -16.63 -13.52
C ALA A 91 18.67 -16.80 -13.56
N TRP A 92 17.91 -15.71 -13.67
CA TRP A 92 16.46 -15.77 -13.88
C TRP A 92 16.05 -16.45 -15.19
N ASP A 93 16.93 -16.46 -16.22
CA ASP A 93 16.64 -17.10 -17.50
C ASP A 93 16.51 -18.62 -17.40
N GLN A 94 16.99 -19.21 -16.29
CA GLN A 94 16.86 -20.64 -16.00
C GLN A 94 15.50 -21.02 -15.39
N ILE A 95 14.71 -20.05 -14.95
CA ILE A 95 13.40 -20.27 -14.33
C ILE A 95 12.33 -20.02 -15.38
N ALA A 96 11.41 -20.97 -15.52
CA ALA A 96 10.33 -20.86 -16.49
C ALA A 96 9.48 -19.60 -16.23
N THR A 97 9.29 -18.82 -17.29
CA THR A 97 8.43 -17.64 -17.28
C THR A 97 7.00 -18.04 -17.58
N VAL A 98 6.07 -17.64 -16.74
CA VAL A 98 4.63 -17.82 -16.94
C VAL A 98 4.01 -16.49 -17.33
N GLU A 99 3.43 -16.43 -18.52
CA GLU A 99 2.68 -15.26 -18.99
C GLU A 99 1.25 -15.31 -18.46
N ILE A 100 0.80 -14.23 -17.85
CA ILE A 100 -0.49 -14.13 -17.17
C ILE A 100 -1.26 -12.96 -17.76
N PRO A 101 -2.46 -13.19 -18.32
CA PRO A 101 -3.32 -12.12 -18.79
C PRO A 101 -3.85 -11.31 -17.62
N LEU A 102 -3.96 -10.01 -17.81
CA LEU A 102 -4.52 -9.08 -16.84
C LEU A 102 -5.90 -8.61 -17.32
N ASP A 103 -6.80 -8.40 -16.38
CA ASP A 103 -8.10 -7.80 -16.61
C ASP A 103 -8.20 -6.41 -15.94
N MET A 104 -9.18 -5.63 -16.35
CA MET A 104 -9.49 -4.35 -15.70
C MET A 104 -10.26 -4.60 -14.39
N GLN A 105 -9.87 -3.94 -13.32
CA GLN A 105 -10.67 -3.96 -12.08
C GLN A 105 -12.03 -3.27 -12.32
N GLN A 106 -13.14 -4.01 -12.12
CA GLN A 106 -14.52 -3.57 -12.32
C GLN A 106 -15.41 -3.84 -11.08
N THR A 107 -14.80 -4.24 -9.94
CA THR A 107 -15.56 -4.64 -8.75
C THR A 107 -15.96 -3.43 -7.88
N ALA A 108 -15.10 -2.43 -7.78
CA ALA A 108 -15.28 -1.28 -6.89
C ALA A 108 -14.85 0.03 -7.56
N ALA A 109 -15.61 1.09 -7.38
CA ALA A 109 -15.24 2.41 -7.87
C ALA A 109 -14.03 2.98 -7.08
N PRO A 110 -13.13 3.76 -7.72
CA PRO A 110 -13.10 4.04 -9.16
C PRO A 110 -12.58 2.84 -9.97
N MET A 111 -13.30 2.48 -11.01
CA MET A 111 -12.94 1.38 -11.90
C MET A 111 -11.90 1.81 -12.94
N LEU A 112 -11.16 0.85 -13.51
CA LEU A 112 -10.28 1.10 -14.64
C LEU A 112 -11.11 1.28 -15.92
N GLU A 113 -10.82 2.32 -16.67
CA GLU A 113 -11.58 2.68 -17.88
C GLU A 113 -10.95 2.12 -19.17
N GLN A 114 -9.63 1.94 -19.17
CA GLN A 114 -8.88 1.45 -20.32
C GLN A 114 -7.83 0.42 -19.89
N LYS A 115 -7.72 -0.65 -20.67
CA LYS A 115 -6.69 -1.68 -20.48
C LYS A 115 -5.40 -1.24 -21.16
N THR A 116 -4.41 -0.80 -20.38
CA THR A 116 -3.10 -0.35 -20.88
C THR A 116 -2.01 -1.39 -20.69
N VAL A 117 -2.16 -2.30 -19.73
CA VAL A 117 -1.28 -3.45 -19.55
C VAL A 117 -2.06 -4.73 -19.79
N ALA A 118 -1.73 -5.44 -20.87
CA ALA A 118 -2.49 -6.62 -21.28
C ALA A 118 -2.13 -7.87 -20.48
N LYS A 119 -0.85 -7.99 -20.09
CA LYS A 119 -0.28 -9.19 -19.48
C LYS A 119 0.92 -8.85 -18.60
N ILE A 120 1.25 -9.76 -17.70
CA ILE A 120 2.43 -9.73 -16.85
C ILE A 120 3.11 -11.10 -16.87
N ASN A 121 4.43 -11.11 -16.82
CA ASN A 121 5.21 -12.33 -16.68
C ASN A 121 5.57 -12.55 -15.22
N LEU A 122 5.53 -13.79 -14.77
CA LEU A 122 5.92 -14.22 -13.43
C LEU A 122 6.91 -15.37 -13.51
N GLN A 123 7.97 -15.28 -12.73
CA GLN A 123 8.90 -16.34 -12.37
C GLN A 123 8.92 -16.48 -10.86
N ALA A 124 8.92 -17.68 -10.34
CA ALA A 124 8.80 -17.95 -8.92
C ALA A 124 9.75 -19.06 -8.51
N ALA A 125 10.55 -18.84 -7.47
CA ALA A 125 11.48 -19.82 -6.93
C ALA A 125 11.62 -19.67 -5.42
N HIS A 126 12.14 -20.70 -4.76
CA HIS A 126 12.50 -20.65 -3.35
C HIS A 126 13.69 -21.57 -3.07
N ASP A 127 14.34 -21.29 -1.93
CA ASP A 127 15.32 -22.19 -1.34
C ASP A 127 15.02 -22.41 0.15
N SER A 128 16.01 -22.86 0.91
CA SER A 128 15.86 -23.06 2.36
C SER A 128 15.75 -21.75 3.15
N GLN A 129 16.09 -20.60 2.56
CA GLN A 129 16.20 -19.32 3.24
C GLN A 129 15.12 -18.31 2.84
N GLN A 130 14.63 -18.37 1.58
CA GLN A 130 13.67 -17.37 1.11
C GLN A 130 12.84 -17.84 -0.09
N PHE A 131 11.70 -17.19 -0.25
CA PHE A 131 10.83 -17.23 -1.41
C PHE A 131 11.03 -15.96 -2.23
N VAL A 132 11.09 -16.10 -3.55
CA VAL A 132 11.28 -15.00 -4.48
C VAL A 132 10.28 -15.08 -5.63
N TRP A 133 9.80 -13.91 -6.07
CA TRP A 133 8.92 -13.73 -7.22
C TRP A 133 9.44 -12.60 -8.07
N ARG A 134 9.77 -12.88 -9.33
CA ARG A 134 10.11 -11.86 -10.30
C ARG A 134 8.95 -11.60 -11.23
N LEU A 135 8.46 -10.37 -11.26
CA LEU A 135 7.42 -9.89 -12.14
C LEU A 135 8.02 -9.02 -13.25
N SER A 136 7.51 -9.12 -14.48
CA SER A 136 7.89 -8.19 -15.53
C SER A 136 6.72 -7.89 -16.48
N TRP A 137 6.59 -6.64 -16.90
CA TRP A 137 5.56 -6.21 -17.84
C TRP A 137 6.08 -5.11 -18.76
N GLU A 138 5.46 -4.98 -19.92
CA GLU A 138 5.78 -3.91 -20.87
C GLU A 138 5.34 -2.56 -20.33
N GLN A 139 6.27 -1.62 -20.33
CA GLN A 139 6.07 -0.23 -19.93
C GLN A 139 7.03 0.63 -20.77
N PRO A 140 6.60 1.21 -21.87
CA PRO A 140 7.48 1.91 -22.83
C PRO A 140 8.29 3.02 -22.16
N GLU A 141 7.69 3.74 -21.22
CA GLU A 141 8.34 4.77 -20.41
C GLU A 141 7.96 4.59 -18.93
N PRO A 142 8.96 4.55 -18.03
CA PRO A 142 8.68 4.38 -16.61
C PRO A 142 8.06 5.63 -16.01
N SER A 143 7.03 5.49 -15.18
CA SER A 143 6.44 6.59 -14.43
C SER A 143 6.80 6.52 -12.96
N TYR A 144 7.55 7.51 -12.49
CA TYR A 144 7.98 7.65 -11.09
C TYR A 144 7.21 8.77 -10.36
N LYS A 145 6.29 9.45 -11.05
CA LYS A 145 5.74 10.71 -10.56
C LYS A 145 4.62 10.50 -9.56
N SER A 146 4.51 11.44 -8.62
CA SER A 146 3.36 11.61 -7.74
C SER A 146 3.06 13.10 -7.67
N ASN A 147 2.40 13.62 -8.70
CA ASN A 147 2.03 15.01 -8.85
C ASN A 147 0.55 15.09 -9.29
N VAL A 148 0.04 16.31 -9.53
CA VAL A 148 -1.33 16.51 -10.03
C VAL A 148 -1.52 15.72 -11.33
N ALA A 149 -2.47 14.78 -11.31
CA ALA A 149 -2.81 13.87 -12.41
C ALA A 149 -1.63 13.01 -12.94
N GLN A 150 -0.55 12.87 -12.18
CA GLN A 150 0.60 12.02 -12.51
C GLN A 150 0.83 11.03 -11.37
N PHE A 151 0.96 9.75 -11.69
CA PHE A 151 1.06 8.68 -10.72
C PHE A 151 2.26 7.78 -11.03
N SER A 152 2.69 7.04 -10.02
CA SER A 152 3.80 6.09 -10.13
C SER A 152 3.31 4.75 -10.65
N ASP A 153 4.12 4.11 -11.49
CA ASP A 153 3.97 2.69 -11.77
C ASP A 153 4.07 1.88 -10.49
N ALA A 154 3.31 0.80 -10.41
CA ALA A 154 3.30 -0.07 -9.25
C ALA A 154 2.86 -1.49 -9.60
N VAL A 155 3.24 -2.44 -8.76
CA VAL A 155 2.80 -3.83 -8.86
C VAL A 155 2.60 -4.43 -7.48
N ALA A 156 1.64 -5.34 -7.34
CA ALA A 156 1.41 -6.09 -6.12
C ALA A 156 1.19 -7.58 -6.38
N ILE A 157 1.65 -8.39 -5.43
CA ILE A 157 1.29 -9.80 -5.31
C ILE A 157 0.42 -9.95 -4.06
N GLN A 158 -0.65 -10.72 -4.18
CA GLN A 158 -1.59 -11.00 -3.09
C GLN A 158 -1.70 -12.50 -2.86
N PHE A 159 -1.77 -12.90 -1.60
CA PHE A 159 -1.96 -14.28 -1.16
C PHE A 159 -3.16 -14.40 -0.23
N PRO A 160 -3.99 -15.47 -0.34
CA PRO A 160 -5.07 -15.71 0.61
C PRO A 160 -4.48 -16.24 1.92
N MET A 161 -4.93 -15.70 3.05
CA MET A 161 -4.55 -16.21 4.37
C MET A 161 -5.50 -17.29 4.89
N LYS A 162 -6.63 -17.49 4.20
CA LYS A 162 -7.59 -18.57 4.41
C LYS A 162 -8.15 -19.04 3.07
N ASP A 163 -8.57 -20.32 3.02
CA ASP A 163 -9.24 -20.87 1.86
C ASP A 163 -10.56 -20.15 1.61
N GLY A 164 -10.87 -19.93 0.33
CA GLY A 164 -12.08 -19.21 -0.08
C GLY A 164 -12.02 -17.68 0.08
N ALA A 165 -10.88 -17.09 0.49
CA ALA A 165 -10.75 -15.65 0.53
C ALA A 165 -10.99 -15.04 -0.87
N PRO A 166 -11.80 -13.98 -0.99
CA PRO A 166 -12.02 -13.31 -2.27
C PRO A 166 -10.73 -12.66 -2.80
N TYR A 167 -10.47 -12.82 -4.12
CA TYR A 167 -9.33 -12.17 -4.77
C TYR A 167 -9.44 -10.63 -4.78
N THR A 168 -10.60 -10.10 -4.48
CA THR A 168 -10.90 -8.67 -4.37
C THR A 168 -10.43 -8.07 -3.04
N MET A 169 -9.20 -8.39 -2.63
CA MET A 169 -8.55 -7.93 -1.39
C MET A 169 -9.14 -8.57 -0.12
N GLY A 170 -9.59 -9.83 -0.21
CA GLY A 170 -10.17 -10.54 0.93
C GLY A 170 -11.59 -10.12 1.26
N GLY A 171 -12.03 -10.50 2.44
CA GLY A 171 -13.34 -10.20 3.01
C GLY A 171 -13.33 -10.29 4.53
N PRO A 172 -14.47 -10.02 5.20
CA PRO A 172 -14.60 -10.22 6.63
C PRO A 172 -14.16 -11.64 7.02
N ASP A 173 -13.30 -11.77 8.03
CA ASP A 173 -12.72 -13.04 8.50
C ASP A 173 -11.91 -13.85 7.46
N MET A 174 -11.72 -13.32 6.28
CA MET A 174 -10.95 -13.92 5.18
C MET A 174 -9.85 -12.97 4.69
N PRO A 175 -8.81 -12.73 5.51
CA PRO A 175 -7.76 -11.79 5.17
C PRO A 175 -6.89 -12.28 4.01
N VAL A 176 -6.25 -11.31 3.38
CA VAL A 176 -5.18 -11.51 2.40
C VAL A 176 -3.91 -10.79 2.86
N SER A 177 -2.74 -11.33 2.51
CA SER A 177 -1.46 -10.64 2.60
C SER A 177 -1.06 -10.16 1.21
N MET A 178 -0.51 -8.95 1.14
CA MET A 178 -0.08 -8.33 -0.11
C MET A 178 1.31 -7.75 0.03
N MET A 179 2.14 -7.92 -0.99
CA MET A 179 3.41 -7.22 -1.16
C MET A 179 3.22 -6.19 -2.26
N TYR A 180 3.43 -4.92 -1.96
CA TYR A 180 3.14 -3.80 -2.84
C TYR A 180 4.38 -2.94 -3.07
N TRP A 181 4.84 -2.87 -4.31
CA TRP A 181 5.98 -2.09 -4.76
C TRP A 181 5.53 -0.89 -5.60
N LYS A 182 6.28 0.23 -5.52
CA LYS A 182 6.10 1.42 -6.36
C LYS A 182 7.42 1.89 -6.96
N ALA A 183 7.39 2.31 -8.23
CA ALA A 183 8.52 2.90 -8.91
C ALA A 183 9.03 4.19 -8.22
N LEU A 184 8.13 5.03 -7.69
CA LEU A 184 8.51 6.21 -6.92
C LEU A 184 9.34 5.85 -5.68
N TRP A 185 8.94 4.82 -4.94
CA TRP A 185 9.69 4.39 -3.77
C TRP A 185 11.05 3.78 -4.12
N GLN A 186 11.13 3.12 -5.29
CA GLN A 186 12.41 2.66 -5.82
C GLN A 186 13.32 3.84 -6.12
N LYS A 187 12.79 4.88 -6.75
CA LYS A 187 13.52 6.10 -7.06
C LYS A 187 13.98 6.85 -5.81
N ASP A 188 13.14 6.92 -4.77
CA ASP A 188 13.51 7.50 -3.46
C ASP A 188 14.73 6.82 -2.85
N ILE A 189 14.90 5.51 -3.07
CA ILE A 189 16.04 4.74 -2.55
C ILE A 189 17.28 4.95 -3.43
N ASP A 190 17.12 4.94 -4.75
CA ASP A 190 18.23 4.97 -5.70
C ASP A 190 18.82 6.38 -5.86
N GLU A 191 17.98 7.41 -5.81
CA GLU A 191 18.35 8.80 -6.11
C GLU A 191 18.12 9.77 -4.93
N GLY A 192 17.55 9.28 -3.82
CA GLY A 192 17.11 10.08 -2.68
C GLY A 192 15.65 10.49 -2.78
N PHE A 193 15.11 10.94 -1.64
CA PHE A 193 13.69 11.29 -1.52
C PHE A 193 13.26 12.33 -2.57
N GLN A 194 12.23 11.99 -3.34
CA GLN A 194 11.67 12.82 -4.40
C GLN A 194 10.63 13.77 -3.82
N ASP A 195 11.06 14.96 -3.44
CA ASP A 195 10.16 16.00 -2.91
C ASP A 195 9.66 16.95 -4.01
N VAL A 196 8.98 18.03 -3.60
CA VAL A 196 8.45 19.01 -4.54
C VAL A 196 9.52 19.68 -5.39
N THR A 197 10.77 19.80 -4.91
CA THR A 197 11.87 20.40 -5.68
C THR A 197 12.35 19.53 -6.83
N SER A 198 12.15 18.21 -6.77
CA SER A 198 12.45 17.33 -7.88
C SER A 198 11.50 17.52 -9.08
N VAL A 199 10.28 18.04 -8.81
CA VAL A 199 9.28 18.35 -9.86
C VAL A 199 9.29 19.83 -10.22
N TYR A 200 9.47 20.69 -9.23
CA TYR A 200 9.48 22.15 -9.36
C TYR A 200 10.79 22.74 -8.79
N PRO A 201 11.89 22.71 -9.53
CA PRO A 201 13.22 23.11 -9.01
C PRO A 201 13.29 24.54 -8.50
N ASN A 202 12.41 25.41 -8.97
CA ASN A 202 12.30 26.81 -8.55
C ASN A 202 11.25 27.03 -7.46
N SER A 203 10.72 25.95 -6.84
CA SER A 203 9.78 26.10 -5.73
C SER A 203 10.49 26.71 -4.52
N TRP A 204 9.75 27.51 -3.77
CA TRP A 204 10.22 28.18 -2.56
C TRP A 204 9.38 27.74 -1.38
N TYR A 205 10.02 27.47 -0.24
CA TYR A 205 9.35 27.18 1.02
C TYR A 205 9.46 28.36 1.97
N ASP A 206 8.45 28.56 2.78
CA ASP A 206 8.60 29.32 3.99
C ASP A 206 9.52 28.56 4.94
N LEU A 207 10.65 29.19 5.29
CA LEU A 207 11.62 28.58 6.19
C LEU A 207 11.16 28.80 7.63
N TYR A 208 10.82 27.71 8.28
CA TYR A 208 10.63 27.72 9.72
C TYR A 208 11.98 27.97 10.42
N TRP A 209 11.94 28.43 11.67
CA TRP A 209 13.15 28.72 12.47
C TRP A 209 14.11 27.55 12.62
N PHE A 210 13.62 26.31 12.50
CA PHE A 210 14.43 25.08 12.56
C PHE A 210 15.00 24.66 11.20
N ALA A 211 14.55 25.24 10.09
CA ALA A 211 15.11 24.95 8.78
C ALA A 211 16.47 25.61 8.63
N LYS A 212 17.45 24.88 8.11
CA LYS A 212 18.82 25.38 7.91
C LYS A 212 19.04 25.79 6.46
N GLY A 213 19.78 26.87 6.27
CA GLY A 213 20.18 27.36 4.96
C GLY A 213 19.23 28.40 4.36
N THR A 214 19.46 28.70 3.08
CA THR A 214 18.66 29.63 2.28
C THR A 214 18.09 28.90 1.06
N GLY A 215 16.88 29.18 0.73
CA GLY A 215 16.11 28.74 -0.34
C GLY A 215 15.98 27.79 -1.13
N PRO A 216 15.52 27.13 -2.01
CA PRO A 216 14.63 25.98 -1.78
C PRO A 216 15.35 24.87 -1.04
N GLN A 217 14.73 24.30 -0.02
CA GLN A 217 15.28 23.23 0.81
C GLN A 217 14.52 21.94 0.54
N PRO A 218 15.21 20.81 0.27
CA PRO A 218 14.57 19.50 0.26
C PRO A 218 13.92 19.21 1.61
N VAL A 219 12.73 18.59 1.61
CA VAL A 219 12.02 18.23 2.85
C VAL A 219 12.89 17.39 3.78
N SER A 220 13.63 16.41 3.22
CA SER A 220 14.54 15.56 3.98
C SER A 220 15.62 16.36 4.73
N SER A 221 16.26 17.34 4.11
CA SER A 221 17.31 18.13 4.75
C SER A 221 16.76 19.22 5.68
N ALA A 222 15.59 19.79 5.36
CA ALA A 222 14.93 20.76 6.23
C ALA A 222 14.43 20.15 7.55
N PHE A 223 14.15 18.84 7.57
CA PHE A 223 13.63 18.12 8.72
C PHE A 223 14.59 17.00 9.21
N ASP A 224 15.88 17.20 9.07
CA ASP A 224 16.91 16.29 9.64
C ASP A 224 16.87 16.26 11.17
N ASP A 225 16.56 17.39 11.80
CA ASP A 225 16.40 17.46 13.25
C ASP A 225 15.12 16.69 13.66
N PRO A 226 15.23 15.70 14.58
CA PRO A 226 14.05 14.98 15.08
C PRO A 226 12.98 15.89 15.68
N ALA A 227 13.36 17.02 16.29
CA ALA A 227 12.40 18.00 16.82
C ALA A 227 11.61 18.70 15.70
N ALA A 228 12.20 18.89 14.52
CA ALA A 228 11.54 19.46 13.36
C ALA A 228 10.58 18.46 12.71
N ARG A 229 10.87 17.16 12.73
CA ARG A 229 10.02 16.11 12.14
C ARG A 229 8.61 16.04 12.72
N GLN A 230 8.39 16.50 13.95
CA GLN A 230 7.06 16.58 14.54
C GLN A 230 6.08 17.48 13.75
N TYR A 231 6.59 18.40 12.94
CA TYR A 231 5.79 19.28 12.07
C TYR A 231 5.39 18.59 10.75
N LEU A 232 5.98 17.43 10.43
CA LEU A 232 5.55 16.56 9.33
C LEU A 232 4.51 15.58 9.88
N THR A 233 3.25 15.96 9.86
CA THR A 233 2.15 15.23 10.50
C THR A 233 2.13 13.73 10.12
N GLY A 234 2.28 13.40 8.84
CA GLY A 234 2.31 12.01 8.38
C GLY A 234 3.50 11.22 8.94
N VAL A 235 4.69 11.85 9.00
CA VAL A 235 5.91 11.23 9.54
C VAL A 235 5.78 11.05 11.05
N SER A 236 5.32 12.07 11.77
CA SER A 236 5.20 12.04 13.24
C SER A 236 4.17 11.03 13.75
N THR A 237 3.15 10.73 12.94
CA THR A 237 2.15 9.70 13.25
C THR A 237 2.53 8.31 12.76
N GLY A 238 3.73 8.14 12.18
CA GLY A 238 4.19 6.85 11.67
C GLY A 238 3.45 6.38 10.42
N ASN A 239 2.90 7.29 9.61
CA ASN A 239 2.25 6.91 8.36
C ASN A 239 3.31 6.39 7.37
N PRO A 240 3.28 5.11 6.98
CA PRO A 240 4.29 4.52 6.10
C PRO A 240 4.32 5.17 4.70
N MET A 241 3.23 5.82 4.27
CA MET A 241 3.20 6.57 3.01
C MET A 241 3.98 7.90 3.07
N SER A 242 4.26 8.39 4.26
CA SER A 242 4.98 9.66 4.51
C SER A 242 6.45 9.46 4.88
N THR A 243 6.99 8.25 4.70
CA THR A 243 8.38 7.92 5.03
C THR A 243 9.33 8.65 4.08
N ILE A 244 10.21 9.51 4.63
CA ILE A 244 11.19 10.29 3.87
C ILE A 244 12.57 9.60 3.79
N ASP A 245 12.85 8.64 4.66
CA ASP A 245 14.09 7.86 4.74
C ASP A 245 13.84 6.35 4.48
N ARG A 246 13.03 6.07 3.47
CA ARG A 246 12.61 4.73 3.07
C ARG A 246 13.80 3.81 2.80
N LYS A 247 13.73 2.57 3.30
CA LYS A 247 14.81 1.56 3.14
C LYS A 247 14.45 0.46 2.14
N GLN A 248 13.16 0.28 1.89
CA GLN A 248 12.65 -0.72 0.94
C GLN A 248 11.54 -0.12 0.07
N PRO A 249 11.52 -0.40 -1.25
CA PRO A 249 10.49 0.11 -2.16
C PRO A 249 9.20 -0.71 -2.10
N VAL A 250 9.00 -1.47 -1.04
CA VAL A 250 7.87 -2.37 -0.83
C VAL A 250 7.19 -2.08 0.50
N GLN A 251 5.91 -2.36 0.54
CA GLN A 251 5.07 -2.35 1.72
C GLN A 251 4.33 -3.69 1.79
N GLU A 252 4.36 -4.35 2.93
CA GLU A 252 3.49 -5.48 3.18
C GLU A 252 2.18 -4.99 3.79
N LEU A 253 1.07 -5.46 3.26
CA LEU A 253 -0.27 -5.04 3.64
C LEU A 253 -1.14 -6.25 3.98
N ALA A 254 -1.95 -6.12 5.01
CA ALA A 254 -3.10 -7.00 5.22
C ALA A 254 -4.38 -6.30 4.74
N ALA A 255 -5.35 -7.07 4.23
CA ALA A 255 -6.68 -6.54 3.91
C ALA A 255 -7.78 -7.56 4.20
N HIS A 256 -8.95 -7.04 4.58
CA HIS A 256 -10.18 -7.76 4.88
C HIS A 256 -11.34 -7.30 3.98
N GLY A 257 -11.03 -6.96 2.73
CA GLY A 257 -11.90 -6.36 1.74
C GLY A 257 -11.27 -5.08 1.15
N PHE A 258 -11.79 -4.59 0.05
CA PHE A 258 -11.30 -3.35 -0.55
C PHE A 258 -11.59 -2.14 0.37
N GLY A 259 -10.59 -1.24 0.47
CA GLY A 259 -10.64 -0.09 1.38
C GLY A 259 -10.13 -0.37 2.80
N SER A 260 -9.72 -1.61 3.13
CA SER A 260 -9.26 -2.00 4.47
C SER A 260 -7.75 -2.27 4.56
N SER A 261 -6.97 -1.90 3.56
CA SER A 261 -5.52 -2.14 3.54
C SER A 261 -4.84 -1.52 4.76
N THR A 262 -4.12 -2.35 5.51
CA THR A 262 -3.39 -1.96 6.71
C THR A 262 -1.94 -2.38 6.56
N ASP A 263 -1.03 -1.49 6.87
CA ASP A 263 0.40 -1.76 6.87
C ASP A 263 0.78 -2.80 7.93
N ILE A 264 1.66 -3.73 7.57
CA ILE A 264 2.28 -4.67 8.50
C ILE A 264 3.64 -4.08 8.91
N PRO A 265 3.75 -3.54 10.13
CA PRO A 265 4.98 -2.89 10.56
C PRO A 265 6.12 -3.90 10.69
N ASN A 266 7.34 -3.45 10.38
CA ASN A 266 8.57 -4.26 10.47
C ASN A 266 8.52 -5.55 9.62
N SER A 267 7.80 -5.51 8.51
CA SER A 267 7.77 -6.64 7.58
C SER A 267 9.17 -7.02 7.10
N PRO A 268 9.50 -8.32 7.03
CA PRO A 268 10.78 -8.80 6.51
C PRO A 268 10.81 -8.84 4.98
N VAL A 269 9.73 -8.47 4.31
CA VAL A 269 9.63 -8.46 2.84
C VAL A 269 10.56 -7.40 2.27
N THR A 270 11.31 -7.78 1.24
CA THR A 270 12.13 -6.86 0.45
C THR A 270 11.69 -6.86 -1.00
N ALA A 271 12.00 -5.79 -1.72
CA ALA A 271 11.81 -5.75 -3.15
C ALA A 271 12.87 -4.91 -3.84
N ARG A 272 13.05 -5.16 -5.13
CA ARG A 272 13.89 -4.37 -6.02
C ARG A 272 13.23 -4.28 -7.38
N GLY A 273 13.13 -3.07 -7.93
CA GLY A 273 12.63 -2.82 -9.27
C GLY A 273 13.73 -2.26 -10.18
N ALA A 274 13.73 -2.67 -11.43
CA ALA A 274 14.56 -2.09 -12.48
C ALA A 274 13.74 -1.96 -13.77
N TRP A 275 13.87 -0.82 -14.42
CA TRP A 275 13.31 -0.62 -15.74
C TRP A 275 14.43 -0.73 -16.78
N LYS A 276 14.22 -1.54 -17.80
CA LYS A 276 15.17 -1.76 -18.89
C LYS A 276 14.43 -2.01 -20.19
N GLU A 277 14.82 -1.29 -21.25
CA GLU A 277 14.37 -1.53 -22.63
C GLU A 277 12.85 -1.63 -22.78
N GLY A 278 12.11 -0.69 -22.18
CA GLY A 278 10.65 -0.64 -22.30
C GLY A 278 9.90 -1.64 -21.40
N ARG A 279 10.55 -2.15 -20.36
CA ARG A 279 9.97 -3.17 -19.47
C ARG A 279 10.37 -2.95 -18.01
N TRP A 280 9.43 -3.10 -17.12
CA TRP A 280 9.70 -3.26 -15.70
C TRP A 280 10.06 -4.70 -15.36
N TYR A 281 11.01 -4.84 -14.44
CA TYR A 281 11.36 -6.07 -13.73
C TYR A 281 11.32 -5.75 -12.25
N VAL A 282 10.45 -6.45 -11.51
CA VAL A 282 10.30 -6.24 -10.06
C VAL A 282 10.43 -7.57 -9.36
N LEU A 283 11.38 -7.63 -8.46
CA LEU A 283 11.68 -8.78 -7.63
C LEU A 283 11.16 -8.54 -6.22
N PHE A 284 10.39 -9.47 -5.72
CA PHE A 284 9.99 -9.56 -4.31
C PHE A 284 10.70 -10.71 -3.64
N SER A 285 11.13 -10.52 -2.40
CA SER A 285 11.72 -11.57 -1.59
C SER A 285 11.08 -11.59 -0.20
N ARG A 286 10.84 -12.79 0.31
CA ARG A 286 10.29 -13.04 1.64
C ARG A 286 11.09 -14.15 2.31
N PRO A 287 11.59 -13.97 3.56
CA PRO A 287 12.29 -15.03 4.29
C PRO A 287 11.44 -16.30 4.42
N ASN A 288 12.08 -17.45 4.30
CA ASN A 288 11.48 -18.76 4.55
C ASN A 288 11.48 -19.02 6.06
N ASP A 289 10.62 -18.31 6.77
CA ASP A 289 10.51 -18.38 8.23
C ASP A 289 9.26 -19.19 8.61
N SER A 290 9.47 -20.29 9.32
CA SER A 290 8.40 -21.21 9.73
C SER A 290 7.39 -20.60 10.73
N VAL A 291 7.71 -19.49 11.37
CA VAL A 291 6.76 -18.76 12.23
C VAL A 291 5.88 -17.77 11.44
N ASP A 292 6.27 -17.45 10.22
CA ASP A 292 5.47 -16.62 9.33
C ASP A 292 4.19 -17.34 8.90
N PRO A 293 2.99 -16.77 9.15
CA PRO A 293 1.73 -17.45 8.86
C PRO A 293 1.54 -17.78 7.37
N LEU A 294 2.05 -16.95 6.45
CA LEU A 294 1.96 -17.21 5.02
C LEU A 294 2.89 -18.37 4.60
N ILE A 295 4.12 -18.35 5.08
CA ILE A 295 5.10 -19.42 4.80
C ILE A 295 4.65 -20.75 5.40
N LYS A 296 4.14 -20.73 6.63
CA LYS A 296 3.53 -21.92 7.26
C LYS A 296 2.43 -22.50 6.38
N ARG A 297 1.52 -21.66 5.87
CA ARG A 297 0.46 -22.07 4.96
C ARG A 297 1.01 -22.71 3.67
N PHE A 298 2.10 -22.19 3.10
CA PHE A 298 2.72 -22.74 1.90
C PHE A 298 3.17 -24.20 2.11
N PHE A 299 3.70 -24.52 3.26
CA PHE A 299 4.15 -25.88 3.57
C PHE A 299 3.04 -26.81 4.07
N GLU A 300 1.97 -26.28 4.68
CA GLU A 300 0.82 -27.09 5.10
C GLU A 300 0.03 -27.64 3.90
N ASN A 301 -0.11 -26.87 2.83
CA ASN A 301 -0.88 -27.24 1.63
C ASN A 301 -0.11 -26.87 0.35
N PRO A 302 1.08 -27.46 0.07
CA PRO A 302 1.96 -27.00 -1.00
C PRO A 302 1.35 -27.08 -2.41
N GLU A 303 0.40 -28.00 -2.63
CA GLU A 303 -0.26 -28.21 -3.91
C GLU A 303 -1.45 -27.27 -4.17
N GLN A 304 -1.93 -26.55 -3.15
CA GLN A 304 -3.19 -25.79 -3.19
C GLN A 304 -3.01 -24.32 -2.80
N GLN A 305 -1.92 -23.73 -3.24
CA GLN A 305 -1.70 -22.32 -3.02
C GLN A 305 -2.29 -21.47 -4.15
N MET A 306 -2.54 -20.21 -3.86
CA MET A 306 -3.07 -19.25 -4.81
C MET A 306 -2.30 -17.95 -4.68
N LEU A 307 -2.17 -17.22 -5.78
CA LEU A 307 -1.75 -15.82 -5.76
C LEU A 307 -2.63 -15.00 -6.72
N ALA A 308 -2.68 -13.70 -6.52
CA ALA A 308 -3.27 -12.78 -7.47
C ALA A 308 -2.35 -11.57 -7.67
N LEU A 309 -2.42 -10.95 -8.83
CA LEU A 309 -1.55 -9.86 -9.23
C LEU A 309 -2.37 -8.58 -9.48
N ALA A 310 -1.74 -7.45 -9.24
CA ALA A 310 -2.28 -6.16 -9.63
C ALA A 310 -1.17 -5.27 -10.19
N VAL A 311 -1.46 -4.55 -11.28
CA VAL A 311 -0.52 -3.62 -11.94
C VAL A 311 -1.18 -2.26 -12.10
N TRP A 312 -0.42 -1.21 -11.83
CA TRP A 312 -0.81 0.18 -12.06
C TRP A 312 0.14 0.80 -13.08
N ASP A 313 -0.41 1.27 -14.17
CA ASP A 313 0.26 2.11 -15.16
C ASP A 313 0.09 3.58 -14.73
N GLY A 314 1.12 4.14 -14.13
CA GLY A 314 1.08 5.50 -13.61
C GLY A 314 0.90 6.55 -14.69
N ALA A 315 1.47 6.33 -15.89
CA ALA A 315 1.33 7.21 -17.02
C ALA A 315 -0.12 7.27 -17.54
N ALA A 316 -0.85 6.15 -17.47
CA ALA A 316 -2.28 6.06 -17.78
C ALA A 316 -3.19 6.45 -16.60
N GLN A 317 -2.64 7.16 -15.59
CA GLN A 317 -3.37 7.63 -14.42
C GLN A 317 -3.96 6.52 -13.54
N ASN A 318 -3.40 5.33 -13.59
CA ASN A 318 -3.82 4.26 -12.70
C ASN A 318 -3.43 4.56 -11.26
N ARG A 319 -4.36 4.39 -10.34
CA ARG A 319 -4.21 4.61 -8.89
C ARG A 319 -5.33 3.96 -8.09
N GLY A 320 -5.05 3.52 -6.89
CA GLY A 320 -6.07 2.93 -6.02
C GLY A 320 -6.84 1.80 -6.70
N GLY A 321 -8.15 1.97 -6.87
CA GLY A 321 -9.02 1.00 -7.57
C GLY A 321 -8.78 0.91 -9.07
N ARG A 322 -8.32 1.97 -9.74
CA ARG A 322 -7.98 1.96 -11.17
C ARG A 322 -6.70 1.17 -11.39
N LYS A 323 -6.83 -0.14 -11.58
CA LYS A 323 -5.72 -1.08 -11.72
C LYS A 323 -6.09 -2.26 -12.62
N HIS A 324 -5.06 -2.87 -13.19
CA HIS A 324 -5.17 -4.18 -13.83
C HIS A 324 -5.05 -5.26 -12.76
N ILE A 325 -5.79 -6.34 -12.87
CA ILE A 325 -5.83 -7.42 -11.88
C ILE A 325 -5.88 -8.80 -12.55
N THR A 326 -5.62 -9.83 -11.75
CA THR A 326 -5.98 -11.21 -12.05
C THR A 326 -7.03 -11.70 -11.06
N ASN A 327 -7.69 -12.79 -11.41
CA ASN A 327 -8.30 -13.68 -10.43
C ASN A 327 -7.22 -14.46 -9.66
N TRP A 328 -7.64 -15.34 -8.75
CA TRP A 328 -6.72 -16.29 -8.12
C TRP A 328 -6.08 -17.21 -9.17
N ILE A 329 -4.76 -17.25 -9.18
CA ILE A 329 -3.93 -18.11 -10.02
C ILE A 329 -3.45 -19.27 -9.16
N PRO A 330 -3.67 -20.52 -9.55
CA PRO A 330 -3.16 -21.68 -8.82
C PRO A 330 -1.63 -21.65 -8.74
N MET A 331 -1.08 -21.92 -7.56
CA MET A 331 0.35 -22.01 -7.33
C MET A 331 0.66 -23.31 -6.56
N ARG A 332 1.72 -24.00 -6.97
CA ARG A 332 2.27 -25.16 -6.30
C ARG A 332 3.65 -24.84 -5.77
N ILE A 333 3.95 -25.25 -4.55
CA ILE A 333 5.27 -25.16 -3.94
C ILE A 333 6.01 -26.48 -4.16
N GLU A 334 7.13 -26.47 -4.85
CA GLU A 334 7.98 -27.64 -5.01
C GLU A 334 8.69 -27.98 -3.69
N LYS A 335 8.93 -29.28 -3.43
CA LYS A 335 9.53 -29.76 -2.17
C LYS A 335 11.04 -29.87 -2.28
#